data_518ddfb2d3f10056b2d8e3ecd3eb3258
#
_entry.id   518ddfb2d3f10056b2d8e3ecd3eb3258
#
_cell.length_a   1.000
_cell.length_b   1.000
_cell.length_c   1.000
_cell.angle_alpha   90.00
_cell.angle_beta   90.00
_cell.angle_gamma   90.00
#
_symmetry.space_group_name_H-M   'P 1'
#
loop_
_entity.id
_entity.type
_entity.pdbx_description
1 polymer ?
#
loop_
_entity_poly.entity_id
_entity_poly.type
_entity_poly.pdbx_seq_one_letter_code
_entity_poly.pdbx_strand_id
1 'polypeptide(L)'
;VSKKYSRTLRSGNTFSKIPYVVVPRIINQNKPNMHNGVEFTEAVIGYSYASGPGIFGEGYWNSGWLGLIFVSAFAGGMISILCIFSKWIIFKRSFLYLPVPFFGIFLGYRIDDWFVPTYMGEGIKILILFLMLKYIFRPILSRIIK
;
A
#
# COMPACT_ATOMS: atom_id res chain seq x y z
N VAL A 1 10.04 30.36 -8.01
CA VAL A 1 9.49 28.99 -8.14
C VAL A 1 10.25 28.02 -7.23
N SER A 2 11.58 28.09 -7.17
CA SER A 2 12.43 27.13 -6.46
C SER A 2 12.26 27.10 -4.93
N LYS A 3 12.04 28.25 -4.27
CA LYS A 3 11.92 28.34 -2.79
C LYS A 3 10.61 27.78 -2.22
N LYS A 4 9.50 27.87 -2.95
CA LYS A 4 8.21 27.32 -2.54
C LYS A 4 8.20 25.79 -2.68
N TYR A 5 8.83 25.29 -3.73
CA TYR A 5 8.97 23.86 -4.01
C TYR A 5 9.83 23.16 -2.96
N SER A 6 10.94 23.78 -2.53
CA SER A 6 11.81 23.19 -1.52
C SER A 6 11.18 23.13 -0.10
N ARG A 7 10.22 24.01 0.22
CA ARG A 7 9.49 23.96 1.48
C ARG A 7 8.43 22.85 1.51
N THR A 8 7.77 22.60 0.40
CA THR A 8 6.75 21.53 0.29
C THR A 8 7.37 20.13 0.25
N LEU A 9 8.58 19.97 -0.30
CA LEU A 9 9.33 18.72 -0.27
C LEU A 9 9.70 18.25 1.15
N ARG A 10 9.72 19.16 2.14
CA ARG A 10 10.07 18.85 3.53
C ARG A 10 8.87 18.60 4.45
N SER A 11 7.63 18.65 3.95
CA SER A 11 6.47 18.60 4.86
C SER A 11 6.16 17.22 5.44
N GLY A 12 6.72 16.12 4.91
CA GLY A 12 6.73 14.78 5.51
C GLY A 12 5.38 14.23 6.04
N ASN A 13 4.26 14.91 5.76
CA ASN A 13 2.98 14.68 6.41
C ASN A 13 2.29 13.37 6.00
N THR A 14 2.58 12.85 4.81
CA THR A 14 1.88 11.65 4.31
C THR A 14 2.38 10.38 4.99
N PHE A 15 3.65 10.29 5.32
CA PHE A 15 4.20 9.15 6.05
C PHE A 15 3.65 9.04 7.48
N SER A 16 3.34 10.15 8.12
CA SER A 16 2.69 10.15 9.44
C SER A 16 1.29 9.53 9.42
N LYS A 17 0.66 9.46 8.26
CA LYS A 17 -0.67 8.87 8.07
C LYS A 17 -0.64 7.33 7.92
N ILE A 18 0.53 6.71 7.75
CA ILE A 18 0.68 5.25 7.56
C ILE A 18 0.02 4.43 8.68
N PRO A 19 0.22 4.72 9.98
CA PRO A 19 -0.41 3.95 11.04
C PRO A 19 -1.94 3.92 10.97
N TYR A 20 -2.53 5.01 10.48
CA TYR A 20 -3.99 5.15 10.40
C TYR A 20 -4.61 4.33 9.26
N VAL A 21 -3.84 3.90 8.25
CA VAL A 21 -4.40 3.14 7.11
C VAL A 21 -4.81 1.74 7.52
N VAL A 22 -4.06 1.14 8.43
CA VAL A 22 -4.29 -0.25 8.88
C VAL A 22 -5.54 -0.36 9.75
N VAL A 23 -5.87 0.70 10.50
CA VAL A 23 -7.00 0.69 11.43
C VAL A 23 -8.30 1.04 10.70
N PRO A 24 -9.32 0.15 10.70
CA PRO A 24 -10.64 0.45 10.13
C PRO A 24 -11.32 1.65 10.82
N ARG A 25 -12.12 2.42 10.07
CA ARG A 25 -12.87 3.57 10.63
C ARG A 25 -13.84 3.18 11.74
N ILE A 26 -14.33 1.94 11.74
CA ILE A 26 -15.21 1.41 12.78
C ILE A 26 -14.50 1.42 14.15
N ILE A 27 -13.18 1.20 14.15
CA ILE A 27 -12.37 1.16 15.39
C ILE A 27 -11.88 2.56 15.76
N ASN A 28 -11.54 3.39 14.76
CA ASN A 28 -11.07 4.76 14.96
C ASN A 28 -11.87 5.74 14.11
N GLN A 29 -12.94 6.31 14.70
CA GLN A 29 -13.81 7.29 14.04
C GLN A 29 -13.10 8.62 13.76
N ASN A 30 -12.06 8.97 14.53
CA ASN A 30 -11.27 10.19 14.38
C ASN A 30 -10.13 10.05 13.35
N LYS A 31 -10.18 9.02 12.50
CA LYS A 31 -9.20 8.80 11.45
C LYS A 31 -9.14 10.02 10.51
N PRO A 32 -7.95 10.61 10.29
CA PRO A 32 -7.79 11.76 9.41
C PRO A 32 -8.24 11.43 7.98
N ASN A 33 -8.86 12.39 7.31
CA ASN A 33 -9.18 12.25 5.90
C ASN A 33 -7.89 12.29 5.08
N MET A 34 -7.77 11.32 4.17
CA MET A 34 -6.58 11.19 3.33
C MET A 34 -6.82 11.89 2.00
N HIS A 35 -6.79 13.23 2.00
CA HIS A 35 -6.87 14.04 0.78
C HIS A 35 -5.46 14.35 0.22
N ASN A 36 -4.56 13.37 0.28
CA ASN A 36 -3.16 13.55 -0.12
C ASN A 36 -3.01 14.07 -1.55
N GLY A 37 -3.91 13.68 -2.47
CA GLY A 37 -3.90 14.15 -3.85
C GLY A 37 -4.17 15.64 -3.99
N VAL A 38 -5.11 16.16 -3.22
CA VAL A 38 -5.42 17.59 -3.19
C VAL A 38 -4.26 18.37 -2.56
N GLU A 39 -3.75 17.90 -1.41
CA GLU A 39 -2.60 18.52 -0.74
C GLU A 39 -1.38 18.60 -1.67
N PHE A 40 -1.13 17.53 -2.45
CA PHE A 40 -0.02 17.49 -3.40
C PHE A 40 -0.23 18.49 -4.56
N THR A 41 -1.40 18.49 -5.19
CA THR A 41 -1.65 19.37 -6.34
C THR A 41 -1.69 20.84 -5.96
N GLU A 42 -2.25 21.19 -4.80
CA GLU A 42 -2.17 22.56 -4.26
C GLU A 42 -0.74 23.00 -3.99
N ALA A 43 0.09 22.07 -3.45
CA ALA A 43 1.49 22.37 -3.14
C ALA A 43 2.36 22.53 -4.39
N VAL A 44 2.12 21.75 -5.46
CA VAL A 44 2.97 21.67 -6.65
C VAL A 44 2.45 22.54 -7.78
N ILE A 45 1.15 22.47 -8.06
CA ILE A 45 0.52 23.13 -9.22
C ILE A 45 -0.18 24.43 -8.83
N GLY A 46 -0.61 24.53 -7.57
CA GLY A 46 -1.35 25.70 -7.03
C GLY A 46 -2.87 25.64 -7.25
N TYR A 47 -3.39 24.54 -7.75
CA TYR A 47 -4.82 24.31 -7.94
C TYR A 47 -5.29 23.10 -7.14
N SER A 48 -6.51 23.21 -6.58
CA SER A 48 -7.15 22.13 -5.82
C SER A 48 -7.78 21.11 -6.77
N TYR A 49 -7.08 19.99 -6.98
CA TYR A 49 -7.56 18.92 -7.84
C TYR A 49 -7.00 17.58 -7.35
N ALA A 50 -7.80 16.52 -7.41
CA ALA A 50 -7.43 15.23 -6.85
C ALA A 50 -6.56 14.41 -7.82
N SER A 51 -5.24 14.64 -7.82
CA SER A 51 -4.28 13.80 -8.51
C SER A 51 -3.11 13.45 -7.60
N GLY A 52 -2.58 12.25 -7.76
CA GLY A 52 -1.47 11.78 -6.96
C GLY A 52 -0.18 11.63 -7.77
N PRO A 53 0.98 11.81 -7.14
CA PRO A 53 2.28 11.58 -7.77
C PRO A 53 2.65 10.10 -7.88
N GLY A 54 1.75 9.18 -7.53
CA GLY A 54 2.07 7.79 -7.30
C GLY A 54 2.98 7.58 -6.09
N ILE A 55 3.26 6.33 -5.72
CA ILE A 55 4.06 6.03 -4.53
C ILE A 55 5.50 6.56 -4.62
N PHE A 56 6.08 6.54 -5.81
CA PHE A 56 7.46 6.98 -6.03
C PHE A 56 7.59 8.50 -5.92
N GLY A 57 6.67 9.22 -6.58
CA GLY A 57 6.62 10.67 -6.50
C GLY A 57 6.32 11.16 -5.09
N GLU A 58 5.44 10.47 -4.37
CA GLU A 58 5.15 10.77 -2.97
C GLU A 58 6.36 10.51 -2.07
N GLY A 59 7.08 9.41 -2.29
CA GLY A 59 8.33 9.11 -1.58
C GLY A 59 9.34 10.24 -1.73
N TYR A 60 9.54 10.71 -2.96
CA TYR A 60 10.40 11.85 -3.24
C TYR A 60 9.89 13.15 -2.60
N TRP A 61 8.60 13.42 -2.67
CA TRP A 61 7.96 14.60 -2.09
C TRP A 61 8.12 14.68 -0.56
N ASN A 62 8.05 13.54 0.14
CA ASN A 62 8.18 13.50 1.60
C ASN A 62 9.64 13.64 2.08
N SER A 63 10.59 12.96 1.45
CA SER A 63 11.95 12.82 1.97
C SER A 63 13.05 12.87 0.89
N GLY A 64 12.72 13.39 -0.31
CA GLY A 64 13.65 13.46 -1.42
C GLY A 64 14.13 12.07 -1.88
N TRP A 65 15.39 11.98 -2.26
CA TRP A 65 15.98 10.74 -2.76
C TRP A 65 15.93 9.58 -1.76
N LEU A 66 16.06 9.85 -0.47
CA LEU A 66 15.97 8.82 0.56
C LEU A 66 14.55 8.23 0.63
N GLY A 67 13.53 9.08 0.55
CA GLY A 67 12.14 8.64 0.51
C GLY A 67 11.83 7.80 -0.73
N LEU A 68 12.34 8.21 -1.89
CA LEU A 68 12.21 7.45 -3.13
C LEU A 68 12.85 6.06 -3.01
N ILE A 69 14.09 5.97 -2.53
CA ILE A 69 14.81 4.70 -2.36
C ILE A 69 14.05 3.79 -1.39
N PHE A 70 13.61 4.32 -0.24
CA PHE A 70 12.88 3.54 0.75
C PHE A 70 11.58 2.98 0.19
N VAL A 71 10.77 3.80 -0.47
CA VAL A 71 9.48 3.37 -1.05
C VAL A 71 9.70 2.36 -2.17
N SER A 72 10.71 2.55 -3.02
CA SER A 72 11.05 1.61 -4.10
C SER A 72 11.49 0.26 -3.56
N ALA A 73 12.35 0.24 -2.53
CA ALA A 73 12.78 -0.99 -1.88
C ALA A 73 11.60 -1.72 -1.20
N PHE A 74 10.73 -0.97 -0.54
CA PHE A 74 9.54 -1.53 0.09
C PHE A 74 8.58 -2.13 -0.95
N ALA A 75 8.25 -1.39 -2.00
CA ALA A 75 7.34 -1.85 -3.06
C ALA A 75 7.91 -3.08 -3.80
N GLY A 76 9.19 -3.03 -4.16
CA GLY A 76 9.88 -4.17 -4.79
C GLY A 76 9.93 -5.40 -3.88
N GLY A 77 10.19 -5.21 -2.59
CA GLY A 77 10.16 -6.27 -1.59
C GLY A 77 8.78 -6.91 -1.46
N MET A 78 7.72 -6.11 -1.39
CA MET A 78 6.33 -6.60 -1.34
C MET A 78 5.99 -7.43 -2.58
N ILE A 79 6.25 -6.91 -3.77
CA ILE A 79 5.99 -7.63 -5.02
C ILE A 79 6.81 -8.93 -5.07
N SER A 80 8.08 -8.92 -4.66
CA SER A 80 8.93 -10.11 -4.63
C SER A 80 8.37 -11.19 -3.71
N ILE A 81 7.93 -10.81 -2.50
CA ILE A 81 7.29 -11.74 -1.56
C ILE A 81 6.02 -12.34 -2.17
N LEU A 82 5.16 -11.51 -2.77
CA LEU A 82 3.94 -11.99 -3.41
C LEU A 82 4.22 -12.91 -4.59
N CYS A 83 5.27 -12.66 -5.38
CA CYS A 83 5.72 -13.55 -6.45
C CYS A 83 6.19 -14.92 -5.92
N ILE A 84 6.95 -14.93 -4.82
CA ILE A 84 7.39 -16.17 -4.17
C ILE A 84 6.19 -16.98 -3.67
N PHE A 85 5.24 -16.32 -3.01
CA PHE A 85 3.99 -16.96 -2.55
C PHE A 85 3.16 -17.48 -3.72
N SER A 86 3.03 -16.72 -4.79
CA SER A 86 2.29 -17.14 -5.99
C SER A 86 2.88 -18.40 -6.61
N LYS A 87 4.20 -18.45 -6.77
CA LYS A 87 4.91 -19.65 -7.23
C LYS A 87 4.65 -20.85 -6.31
N TRP A 88 4.75 -20.64 -5.00
CA TRP A 88 4.50 -21.71 -4.03
C TRP A 88 3.06 -22.24 -4.09
N ILE A 89 2.06 -21.36 -4.23
CA ILE A 89 0.62 -21.71 -4.32
C ILE A 89 0.37 -22.55 -5.58
N ILE A 90 0.90 -22.12 -6.73
CA ILE A 90 0.75 -22.82 -8.00
C ILE A 90 1.42 -24.19 -7.91
N PHE A 91 2.64 -24.28 -7.40
CA PHE A 91 3.39 -25.52 -7.30
C PHE A 91 2.72 -26.54 -6.37
N LYS A 92 2.16 -26.08 -5.25
CA LYS A 92 1.44 -26.92 -4.28
C LYS A 92 -0.02 -27.20 -4.66
N ARG A 93 -0.52 -26.65 -5.79
CA ARG A 93 -1.92 -26.72 -6.23
C ARG A 93 -2.93 -26.36 -5.13
N SER A 94 -2.59 -25.39 -4.32
CA SER A 94 -3.37 -24.98 -3.14
C SER A 94 -4.37 -23.89 -3.52
N PHE A 95 -5.46 -24.26 -4.17
CA PHE A 95 -6.48 -23.32 -4.69
C PHE A 95 -7.08 -22.40 -3.61
N LEU A 96 -7.08 -22.82 -2.34
CA LEU A 96 -7.55 -22.00 -1.23
C LEU A 96 -6.81 -20.64 -1.13
N TYR A 97 -5.55 -20.59 -1.55
CA TYR A 97 -4.72 -19.38 -1.45
C TYR A 97 -4.70 -18.53 -2.72
N LEU A 98 -5.45 -18.90 -3.77
CA LEU A 98 -5.52 -18.14 -5.03
C LEU A 98 -5.90 -16.65 -4.85
N PRO A 99 -6.75 -16.25 -3.90
CA PRO A 99 -7.03 -14.84 -3.68
C PRO A 99 -5.77 -14.00 -3.40
N VAL A 100 -4.74 -14.56 -2.76
CA VAL A 100 -3.51 -13.84 -2.40
C VAL A 100 -2.73 -13.35 -3.63
N PRO A 101 -2.36 -14.20 -4.62
CA PRO A 101 -1.72 -13.72 -5.85
C PRO A 101 -2.61 -12.79 -6.67
N PHE A 102 -3.92 -13.01 -6.68
CA PHE A 102 -4.85 -12.13 -7.39
C PHE A 102 -4.79 -10.69 -6.84
N PHE A 103 -4.90 -10.53 -5.52
CA PHE A 103 -4.72 -9.22 -4.89
C PHE A 103 -3.30 -8.68 -5.04
N GLY A 104 -2.29 -9.55 -5.10
CA GLY A 104 -0.91 -9.16 -5.38
C GLY A 104 -0.72 -8.55 -6.76
N ILE A 105 -1.35 -9.12 -7.80
CA ILE A 105 -1.36 -8.55 -9.15
C ILE A 105 -2.05 -7.17 -9.14
N PHE A 106 -3.19 -7.07 -8.45
CA PHE A 106 -3.91 -5.80 -8.32
C PHE A 106 -3.07 -4.72 -7.61
N LEU A 107 -2.32 -5.10 -6.57
CA LEU A 107 -1.38 -4.22 -5.88
C LEU A 107 -0.28 -3.72 -6.83
N GLY A 108 0.28 -4.59 -7.66
CA GLY A 108 1.28 -4.22 -8.67
C GLY A 108 0.73 -3.27 -9.74
N TYR A 109 -0.49 -3.52 -10.20
CA TYR A 109 -1.15 -2.67 -11.19
C TYR A 109 -1.43 -1.25 -10.69
N ARG A 110 -1.74 -1.10 -9.40
CA ARG A 110 -2.09 0.18 -8.76
C ARG A 110 -0.90 0.95 -8.20
N ILE A 111 0.33 0.52 -8.48
CA ILE A 111 1.54 1.13 -7.91
C ILE A 111 1.69 2.62 -8.27
N ASP A 112 1.27 3.00 -9.46
CA ASP A 112 1.37 4.37 -9.96
C ASP A 112 0.21 5.27 -9.51
N ASP A 113 -0.93 4.69 -9.18
CA ASP A 113 -2.15 5.45 -8.83
C ASP A 113 -2.25 5.73 -7.32
N TRP A 114 -1.63 4.92 -6.50
CA TRP A 114 -1.83 4.95 -5.07
C TRP A 114 -0.77 5.78 -4.34
N PHE A 115 -1.18 6.31 -3.20
CA PHE A 115 -0.27 6.91 -2.22
C PHE A 115 0.40 5.85 -1.37
N VAL A 116 1.58 6.16 -0.84
CA VAL A 116 2.37 5.25 0.02
C VAL A 116 1.54 4.67 1.16
N PRO A 117 0.78 5.46 1.95
CA PRO A 117 -0.04 4.90 3.01
C PRO A 117 -1.07 3.88 2.50
N THR A 118 -1.75 4.18 1.40
CA THR A 118 -2.75 3.28 0.79
C THR A 118 -2.10 2.00 0.31
N TYR A 119 -0.99 2.10 -0.41
CA TYR A 119 -0.23 0.95 -0.91
C TYR A 119 0.24 0.03 0.22
N MET A 120 0.82 0.60 1.28
CA MET A 120 1.24 -0.15 2.47
C MET A 120 0.05 -0.82 3.17
N GLY A 121 -1.07 -0.11 3.30
CA GLY A 121 -2.28 -0.64 3.92
C GLY A 121 -2.87 -1.83 3.15
N GLU A 122 -2.92 -1.77 1.83
CA GLU A 122 -3.38 -2.89 1.01
C GLU A 122 -2.41 -4.08 1.10
N GLY A 123 -1.11 -3.86 1.11
CA GLY A 123 -0.12 -4.91 1.32
C GLY A 123 -0.30 -5.65 2.65
N ILE A 124 -0.56 -4.91 3.73
CA ILE A 124 -0.83 -5.49 5.05
C ILE A 124 -2.14 -6.30 5.03
N LYS A 125 -3.19 -5.82 4.37
CA LYS A 125 -4.46 -6.56 4.23
C LYS A 125 -4.27 -7.89 3.50
N ILE A 126 -3.44 -7.92 2.46
CA ILE A 126 -3.11 -9.15 1.74
C ILE A 126 -2.39 -10.14 2.67
N LEU A 127 -1.46 -9.66 3.50
CA LEU A 127 -0.79 -10.49 4.49
C LEU A 127 -1.78 -11.05 5.53
N ILE A 128 -2.67 -10.21 6.05
CA ILE A 128 -3.73 -10.63 6.98
C ILE A 128 -4.64 -11.68 6.32
N LEU A 129 -5.06 -11.46 5.08
CA LEU A 129 -5.85 -12.43 4.32
C LEU A 129 -5.13 -13.78 4.22
N PHE A 130 -3.85 -13.77 3.89
CA PHE A 130 -3.06 -15.00 3.83
C PHE A 130 -3.02 -15.74 5.17
N LEU A 131 -2.79 -15.00 6.27
CA LEU A 131 -2.78 -15.59 7.62
C LEU A 131 -4.15 -16.16 8.00
N MET A 132 -5.24 -15.47 7.68
CA MET A 132 -6.60 -15.98 7.91
C MET A 132 -6.86 -17.26 7.12
N LEU A 133 -6.50 -17.30 5.84
CA LEU A 133 -6.65 -18.49 5.00
C LEU A 133 -5.85 -19.67 5.57
N LYS A 134 -4.64 -19.42 6.04
CA LYS A 134 -3.75 -20.45 6.59
C LYS A 134 -4.21 -20.99 7.93
N TYR A 135 -4.58 -20.12 8.87
CA TYR A 135 -4.80 -20.50 10.27
C TYR A 135 -6.27 -20.71 10.65
N ILE A 136 -7.20 -20.11 9.91
CA ILE A 136 -8.64 -20.21 10.18
C ILE A 136 -9.31 -21.12 9.15
N PHE A 137 -9.24 -20.76 7.87
CA PHE A 137 -10.02 -21.46 6.84
C PHE A 137 -9.50 -22.86 6.51
N ARG A 138 -8.18 -23.04 6.41
CA ARG A 138 -7.60 -24.34 6.11
C ARG A 138 -7.99 -25.43 7.14
N PRO A 139 -7.90 -25.23 8.46
CA PRO A 139 -8.30 -26.26 9.42
C PRO A 139 -9.80 -26.53 9.42
N ILE A 140 -10.65 -25.52 9.17
CA ILE A 140 -12.10 -25.69 9.07
C ILE A 140 -12.43 -26.57 7.86
N LEU A 141 -11.91 -26.22 6.69
CA LEU A 141 -12.15 -27.00 5.45
C LEU A 141 -11.64 -28.44 5.56
N SER A 142 -10.51 -28.67 6.20
CA SER A 142 -9.96 -30.02 6.41
C SER A 142 -10.83 -30.89 7.33
N ARG A 143 -11.70 -30.29 8.16
CA ARG A 143 -12.67 -31.03 8.99
C ARG A 143 -13.98 -31.32 8.28
N ILE A 144 -14.35 -30.46 7.31
CA ILE A 144 -15.63 -30.61 6.57
C ILE A 144 -15.46 -31.64 5.41
N ILE A 145 -14.29 -31.75 4.83
CA ILE A 145 -14.01 -32.62 3.67
C ILE A 145 -13.60 -34.05 4.10
N LYS A 146 -13.49 -34.31 5.39
CA LYS A 146 -13.39 -35.67 5.95
C LYS A 146 -14.76 -36.29 6.13
#